data_3b90bba036ddac77d7742e0761bd0740
#
_entry.id   3b90bba036ddac77d7742e0761bd0740
#
_cell.length_a   1.000
_cell.length_b   1.000
_cell.length_c   1.000
_cell.angle_alpha   90.00
_cell.angle_beta   90.00
_cell.angle_gamma   90.00
#
_symmetry.space_group_name_H-M   'P 1'
#
loop_
_entity.id
_entity.type
_entity.pdbx_description
1 polymer ?
#
loop_
_entity_poly.entity_id
_entity_poly.type
_entity_poly.pdbx_seq_one_letter_code
_entity_poly.pdbx_strand_id
1 'polypeptide(L)'
;PTTPARARLLLKQGKAKPYWNKLGIFSIILTYAVEPDNQPLVVGLDPGSSFEGWSVVGTRETVANGMLEAPKHVKKAIETRRTLRRARRHRKCWRRPARFDNRLSGRRFLLPSTFARWNARIRILDQLQTNLPITDVVVEDVFAVTVAKKNCRRWNENLSPLEVGKQWFYQATRDRGLDLHLRAGYERKELRERFGLKKTQQKSKPVFAAHAVDAWVMAADVPGAE
;
A
#
# COMPACT_ATOMS: atom_id res chain seq x y z
N PRO A 1 0.53 -3.51 22.54
CA PRO A 1 -0.22 -4.76 22.57
C PRO A 1 -0.59 -5.14 24.00
N THR A 2 -1.72 -5.84 24.19
CA THR A 2 -2.12 -6.36 25.49
C THR A 2 -2.61 -7.81 25.35
N THR A 3 -2.51 -8.59 26.43
CA THR A 3 -2.98 -9.98 26.39
C THR A 3 -4.51 -10.03 26.29
N PRO A 4 -5.10 -11.06 25.64
CA PRO A 4 -6.55 -11.22 25.58
C PRO A 4 -7.23 -11.27 26.94
N ALA A 5 -6.56 -11.82 27.96
CA ALA A 5 -7.06 -11.86 29.32
C ALA A 5 -7.20 -10.46 29.93
N ARG A 6 -6.17 -9.62 29.79
CA ARG A 6 -6.17 -8.24 30.26
C ARG A 6 -7.19 -7.39 29.51
N ALA A 7 -7.32 -7.57 28.20
CA ALA A 7 -8.32 -6.88 27.40
C ALA A 7 -9.75 -7.18 27.88
N ARG A 8 -10.08 -8.47 28.14
CA ARG A 8 -11.38 -8.88 28.69
C ARG A 8 -11.66 -8.28 30.06
N LEU A 9 -10.65 -8.21 30.93
CA LEU A 9 -10.77 -7.62 32.26
C LEU A 9 -11.08 -6.12 32.16
N LEU A 10 -10.35 -5.38 31.32
CA LEU A 10 -10.57 -3.94 31.11
C LEU A 10 -11.96 -3.63 30.53
N LEU A 11 -12.43 -4.45 29.58
CA LEU A 11 -13.79 -4.34 29.04
C LEU A 11 -14.85 -4.62 30.13
N LYS A 12 -14.66 -5.67 30.94
CA LYS A 12 -15.57 -6.01 32.05
C LYS A 12 -15.64 -4.91 33.12
N GLN A 13 -14.51 -4.24 33.38
CA GLN A 13 -14.43 -3.13 34.34
C GLN A 13 -14.93 -1.80 33.79
N GLY A 14 -15.35 -1.72 32.53
CA GLY A 14 -15.75 -0.46 31.89
C GLY A 14 -14.58 0.51 31.62
N LYS A 15 -13.33 0.05 31.82
CA LYS A 15 -12.11 0.84 31.59
C LYS A 15 -11.65 0.84 30.14
N ALA A 16 -12.33 0.10 29.27
CA ALA A 16 -12.08 0.09 27.83
C ALA A 16 -13.39 -0.11 27.07
N LYS A 17 -13.39 0.30 25.79
CA LYS A 17 -14.45 0.07 24.83
C LYS A 17 -13.93 -0.79 23.65
N PRO A 18 -14.73 -1.73 23.12
CA PRO A 18 -14.32 -2.50 21.95
C PRO A 18 -14.29 -1.59 20.72
N TYR A 19 -13.33 -1.83 19.84
CA TYR A 19 -13.19 -1.13 18.60
C TYR A 19 -12.71 -2.07 17.48
N TRP A 20 -13.30 -1.94 16.29
CA TRP A 20 -12.86 -2.62 15.06
C TRP A 20 -12.55 -1.57 14.00
N ASN A 21 -11.39 -1.67 13.39
CA ASN A 21 -11.11 -0.84 12.23
C ASN A 21 -11.76 -1.42 10.96
N LYS A 22 -11.63 -0.69 9.83
CA LYS A 22 -12.20 -1.13 8.54
C LYS A 22 -11.52 -2.36 7.95
N LEU A 23 -10.37 -2.78 8.47
CA LEU A 23 -9.70 -4.03 8.10
C LEU A 23 -10.17 -5.21 8.96
N GLY A 24 -11.09 -5.00 9.89
CA GLY A 24 -11.58 -6.03 10.82
C GLY A 24 -10.61 -6.34 11.96
N ILE A 25 -9.58 -5.53 12.17
CA ILE A 25 -8.64 -5.71 13.29
C ILE A 25 -9.33 -5.23 14.56
N PHE A 26 -9.45 -6.15 15.52
CA PHE A 26 -9.99 -5.85 16.84
C PHE A 26 -8.97 -5.13 17.72
N SER A 27 -9.41 -4.12 18.42
CA SER A 27 -8.66 -3.44 19.48
C SER A 27 -9.58 -2.96 20.59
N ILE A 28 -9.01 -2.44 21.65
CA ILE A 28 -9.75 -1.79 22.75
C ILE A 28 -9.26 -0.36 22.91
N ILE A 29 -10.19 0.57 23.11
CA ILE A 29 -9.87 1.96 23.40
C ILE A 29 -10.03 2.16 24.91
N LEU A 30 -8.97 2.57 25.57
CA LEU A 30 -9.00 2.89 27.01
C LEU A 30 -9.86 4.13 27.26
N THR A 31 -10.61 4.13 28.36
CA THR A 31 -11.46 5.26 28.76
C THR A 31 -10.72 6.27 29.66
N TYR A 32 -9.47 6.02 29.96
CA TYR A 32 -8.59 6.86 30.76
C TYR A 32 -7.27 7.12 30.02
N ALA A 33 -6.62 8.23 30.35
CA ALA A 33 -5.32 8.56 29.78
C ALA A 33 -4.21 7.65 30.34
N VAL A 34 -3.36 7.16 29.45
CA VAL A 34 -2.16 6.38 29.79
C VAL A 34 -1.00 6.94 28.98
N GLU A 35 0.16 7.04 29.59
CA GLU A 35 1.38 7.33 28.84
C GLU A 35 1.63 6.21 27.81
N PRO A 36 1.91 6.55 26.56
CA PRO A 36 2.12 5.56 25.52
C PRO A 36 3.44 4.82 25.76
N ASP A 37 3.36 3.53 26.07
CA ASP A 37 4.47 2.58 26.02
C ASP A 37 4.28 1.72 24.78
N ASN A 38 4.74 2.23 23.65
CA ASN A 38 4.51 1.62 22.34
C ASN A 38 5.79 0.92 21.85
N GLN A 39 5.66 -0.36 21.51
CA GLN A 39 6.69 -1.04 20.74
C GLN A 39 6.64 -0.57 19.28
N PRO A 40 7.78 -0.31 18.64
CA PRO A 40 7.81 0.03 17.23
C PRO A 40 7.28 -1.15 16.40
N LEU A 41 6.45 -0.83 15.41
CA LEU A 41 5.90 -1.81 14.48
C LEU A 41 6.27 -1.42 13.05
N VAL A 42 6.73 -2.40 12.31
CA VAL A 42 7.16 -2.26 10.92
C VAL A 42 6.10 -2.83 9.98
N VAL A 43 5.72 -2.08 8.96
CA VAL A 43 4.82 -2.55 7.90
C VAL A 43 5.60 -2.89 6.65
N GLY A 44 5.59 -4.15 6.23
CA GLY A 44 6.10 -4.55 4.92
C GLY A 44 5.00 -4.50 3.86
N LEU A 45 5.33 -4.01 2.67
CA LEU A 45 4.44 -3.95 1.51
C LEU A 45 5.12 -4.56 0.29
N ASP A 46 4.50 -5.59 -0.31
CA ASP A 46 4.93 -6.19 -1.59
C ASP A 46 4.02 -5.71 -2.73
N PRO A 47 4.40 -4.64 -3.48
CA PRO A 47 3.57 -4.07 -4.51
C PRO A 47 3.36 -5.03 -5.69
N GLY A 48 2.15 -5.49 -5.89
CA GLY A 48 1.77 -6.36 -6.99
C GLY A 48 0.90 -5.69 -8.06
N SER A 49 0.66 -6.41 -9.16
CA SER A 49 -0.21 -5.93 -10.25
C SER A 49 -1.70 -6.20 -10.01
N SER A 50 -2.04 -7.34 -9.42
CA SER A 50 -3.41 -7.78 -9.15
C SER A 50 -3.67 -8.00 -7.67
N PHE A 51 -2.70 -8.59 -6.99
CA PHE A 51 -2.75 -8.86 -5.56
C PHE A 51 -1.45 -8.36 -4.93
N GLU A 52 -1.53 -7.85 -3.73
CA GLU A 52 -0.44 -7.27 -2.97
C GLU A 52 -0.49 -7.80 -1.54
N GLY A 53 0.67 -8.12 -0.99
CA GLY A 53 0.79 -8.51 0.40
C GLY A 53 1.15 -7.33 1.29
N TRP A 54 0.65 -7.36 2.51
CA TRP A 54 1.14 -6.50 3.59
C TRP A 54 1.29 -7.32 4.87
N SER A 55 2.25 -6.93 5.68
CA SER A 55 2.52 -7.58 6.97
C SER A 55 2.92 -6.54 8.00
N VAL A 56 2.46 -6.68 9.23
CA VAL A 56 2.86 -5.86 10.38
C VAL A 56 3.64 -6.74 11.33
N VAL A 57 4.89 -6.38 11.54
CA VAL A 57 5.84 -7.15 12.36
C VAL A 57 6.34 -6.27 13.50
N GLY A 58 6.31 -6.80 14.70
CA GLY A 58 6.93 -6.23 15.88
C GLY A 58 8.23 -6.98 16.24
N THR A 59 8.89 -6.56 17.30
CA THR A 59 10.15 -7.14 17.76
C THR A 59 10.04 -8.62 18.15
N ARG A 60 8.87 -9.07 18.59
CA ARG A 60 8.67 -10.44 19.14
C ARG A 60 7.67 -11.27 18.35
N GLU A 61 6.78 -10.65 17.62
CA GLU A 61 5.67 -11.35 16.97
C GLU A 61 5.18 -10.65 15.71
N THR A 62 4.56 -11.41 14.84
CA THR A 62 3.80 -10.88 13.71
C THR A 62 2.41 -10.50 14.19
N VAL A 63 2.09 -9.22 14.13
CA VAL A 63 0.82 -8.67 14.64
C VAL A 63 -0.33 -8.93 13.68
N ALA A 64 -0.08 -8.73 12.38
CA ALA A 64 -1.11 -8.91 11.35
C ALA A 64 -0.50 -9.14 9.97
N ASN A 65 -1.20 -9.93 9.17
CA ASN A 65 -0.89 -10.15 7.76
C ASN A 65 -2.15 -9.93 6.93
N GLY A 66 -1.98 -9.44 5.73
CA GLY A 66 -3.10 -9.24 4.84
C GLY A 66 -2.74 -9.28 3.37
N MET A 67 -3.78 -9.39 2.56
CA MET A 67 -3.68 -9.32 1.12
C MET A 67 -4.67 -8.29 0.60
N LEU A 68 -4.20 -7.43 -0.29
CA LEU A 68 -5.00 -6.44 -0.99
C LEU A 68 -5.23 -6.87 -2.43
N GLU A 69 -6.46 -6.83 -2.89
CA GLU A 69 -6.75 -6.88 -4.32
C GLU A 69 -6.65 -5.47 -4.92
N ALA A 70 -5.80 -5.33 -5.95
CA ALA A 70 -5.59 -4.05 -6.61
C ALA A 70 -6.88 -3.53 -7.26
N PRO A 71 -7.20 -2.22 -7.17
CA PRO A 71 -8.44 -1.66 -7.70
C PRO A 71 -8.52 -1.78 -9.23
N LYS A 72 -9.48 -2.56 -9.71
CA LYS A 72 -9.72 -2.83 -11.15
C LYS A 72 -10.77 -1.90 -11.77
N HIS A 73 -11.62 -1.27 -10.93
CA HIS A 73 -12.78 -0.47 -11.37
C HIS A 73 -12.39 0.78 -12.17
N VAL A 74 -11.19 1.32 -11.99
CA VAL A 74 -10.77 2.58 -12.61
C VAL A 74 -10.71 2.48 -14.12
N LYS A 75 -10.24 1.35 -14.67
CA LYS A 75 -10.19 1.12 -16.12
C LYS A 75 -11.59 1.18 -16.73
N LYS A 76 -12.54 0.46 -16.13
CA LYS A 76 -13.96 0.45 -16.55
C LYS A 76 -14.59 1.84 -16.45
N ALA A 77 -14.34 2.57 -15.36
CA ALA A 77 -14.84 3.93 -15.18
C ALA A 77 -14.30 4.91 -16.23
N ILE A 78 -13.03 4.81 -16.61
CA ILE A 78 -12.42 5.63 -17.67
C ILE A 78 -13.07 5.31 -19.03
N GLU A 79 -13.27 4.04 -19.34
CA GLU A 79 -13.92 3.59 -20.57
C GLU A 79 -15.37 4.04 -20.64
N THR A 80 -16.14 3.91 -19.59
CA THR A 80 -17.50 4.44 -19.49
C THR A 80 -17.55 5.95 -19.72
N ARG A 81 -16.65 6.71 -19.09
CA ARG A 81 -16.55 8.16 -19.33
C ARG A 81 -16.21 8.50 -20.78
N ARG A 82 -15.34 7.71 -21.41
CA ARG A 82 -14.98 7.88 -22.82
C ARG A 82 -16.18 7.64 -23.72
N THR A 83 -16.95 6.57 -23.47
CA THR A 83 -18.16 6.23 -24.21
C THR A 83 -19.23 7.30 -24.05
N LEU A 84 -19.50 7.75 -22.82
CA LEU A 84 -20.43 8.85 -22.56
C LEU A 84 -20.04 10.17 -23.26
N ARG A 85 -18.76 10.51 -23.25
CA ARG A 85 -18.26 11.68 -23.98
C ARG A 85 -18.45 11.53 -25.48
N ARG A 86 -18.20 10.33 -26.03
CA ARG A 86 -18.41 10.04 -27.46
C ARG A 86 -19.88 10.14 -27.82
N ALA A 87 -20.79 9.54 -27.05
CA ALA A 87 -22.22 9.62 -27.25
C ALA A 87 -22.74 11.08 -27.21
N ARG A 88 -22.25 11.89 -26.26
CA ARG A 88 -22.60 13.33 -26.20
C ARG A 88 -22.08 14.11 -27.39
N ARG A 89 -20.97 13.71 -28.01
CA ARG A 89 -20.44 14.37 -29.23
C ARG A 89 -21.32 14.14 -30.47
N HIS A 90 -22.05 13.04 -30.54
CA HIS A 90 -22.95 12.73 -31.66
C HIS A 90 -24.32 13.37 -31.52
N ARG A 91 -24.66 13.90 -30.33
CA ARG A 91 -25.93 14.63 -30.15
C ARG A 91 -25.76 16.08 -30.60
N LYS A 92 -26.78 16.65 -31.22
CA LYS A 92 -26.87 18.09 -31.57
C LYS A 92 -27.09 18.97 -30.33
N CYS A 93 -26.24 18.87 -29.33
CA CYS A 93 -26.31 19.69 -28.13
C CYS A 93 -25.12 20.61 -28.03
N TRP A 94 -25.36 21.79 -27.45
CA TRP A 94 -24.35 22.82 -27.29
C TRP A 94 -23.18 22.30 -26.45
N ARG A 95 -21.95 22.62 -26.84
CA ARG A 95 -20.74 22.13 -26.15
C ARG A 95 -19.90 23.30 -25.70
N ARG A 96 -19.29 23.12 -24.54
CA ARG A 96 -18.22 24.01 -24.14
C ARG A 96 -17.04 23.88 -25.12
N PRO A 97 -16.35 24.99 -25.43
CA PRO A 97 -15.15 24.95 -26.28
C PRO A 97 -14.12 23.98 -25.67
N ALA A 98 -13.31 23.38 -26.52
CA ALA A 98 -12.26 22.48 -26.09
C ALA A 98 -11.23 23.24 -25.23
N ARG A 99 -11.05 22.80 -24.00
CA ARG A 99 -10.06 23.37 -23.07
C ARG A 99 -8.74 22.64 -23.20
N PHE A 100 -7.97 22.97 -24.21
CA PHE A 100 -6.65 22.35 -24.41
C PHE A 100 -5.62 22.82 -23.37
N ASP A 101 -5.76 24.03 -22.87
CA ASP A 101 -4.84 24.69 -21.92
C ASP A 101 -4.94 24.18 -20.49
N ASN A 102 -6.01 23.46 -20.15
CA ASN A 102 -6.17 22.80 -18.85
C ASN A 102 -5.46 21.44 -18.74
N ARG A 103 -4.76 21.01 -19.77
CA ARG A 103 -3.91 19.84 -19.69
C ARG A 103 -2.62 20.26 -19.00
N LEU A 104 -2.54 19.98 -17.75
CA LEU A 104 -1.41 19.91 -16.82
C LEU A 104 -0.01 20.15 -17.45
N SER A 105 0.18 21.32 -18.07
CA SER A 105 1.51 21.79 -18.44
C SER A 105 2.29 22.03 -17.14
N GLY A 106 3.42 21.33 -16.99
CA GLY A 106 4.35 21.53 -15.90
C GLY A 106 4.10 20.77 -14.59
N ARG A 107 3.02 19.99 -14.45
CA ARG A 107 2.84 19.11 -13.29
C ARG A 107 3.04 17.63 -13.67
N ARG A 108 3.79 16.90 -12.86
CA ARG A 108 3.88 15.43 -12.98
C ARG A 108 2.47 14.85 -12.82
N PHE A 109 1.89 14.38 -13.92
CA PHE A 109 0.53 13.86 -13.91
C PHE A 109 0.48 12.42 -13.43
N LEU A 110 -0.14 12.21 -12.29
CA LEU A 110 -0.42 10.87 -11.79
C LEU A 110 -1.69 10.33 -12.43
N LEU A 111 -1.55 9.28 -13.24
CA LEU A 111 -2.68 8.63 -13.91
C LEU A 111 -3.70 8.09 -12.89
N PRO A 112 -5.02 8.22 -13.14
CA PRO A 112 -6.05 7.79 -12.20
C PRO A 112 -5.93 6.33 -11.76
N SER A 113 -5.51 5.43 -12.64
CA SER A 113 -5.30 4.02 -12.32
C SER A 113 -4.08 3.80 -11.41
N THR A 114 -3.00 4.53 -11.68
CA THR A 114 -1.79 4.53 -10.85
C THR A 114 -2.09 5.13 -9.48
N PHE A 115 -2.75 6.29 -9.45
CA PHE A 115 -3.19 6.91 -8.20
C PHE A 115 -4.06 5.98 -7.36
N ALA A 116 -5.06 5.33 -7.96
CA ALA A 116 -5.96 4.43 -7.24
C ALA A 116 -5.21 3.27 -6.57
N ARG A 117 -4.21 2.70 -7.23
CA ARG A 117 -3.37 1.62 -6.68
C ARG A 117 -2.53 2.11 -5.50
N TRP A 118 -1.77 3.19 -5.70
CA TRP A 118 -0.92 3.73 -4.64
C TRP A 118 -1.74 4.25 -3.45
N ASN A 119 -2.88 4.88 -3.72
CA ASN A 119 -3.78 5.35 -2.68
C ASN A 119 -4.46 4.20 -1.91
N ALA A 120 -4.64 3.02 -2.52
CA ALA A 120 -5.13 1.85 -1.80
C ALA A 120 -4.15 1.40 -0.71
N ARG A 121 -2.83 1.45 -0.98
CA ARG A 121 -1.78 1.18 0.01
C ARG A 121 -1.78 2.21 1.13
N ILE A 122 -1.87 3.49 0.79
CA ILE A 122 -1.99 4.56 1.79
C ILE A 122 -3.19 4.35 2.70
N ARG A 123 -4.34 3.95 2.14
CA ARG A 123 -5.53 3.64 2.95
C ARG A 123 -5.32 2.47 3.91
N ILE A 124 -4.52 1.48 3.53
CA ILE A 124 -4.16 0.39 4.45
C ILE A 124 -3.30 0.95 5.57
N LEU A 125 -2.27 1.73 5.26
CA LEU A 125 -1.42 2.37 6.28
C LEU A 125 -2.25 3.23 7.23
N ASP A 126 -3.15 4.07 6.72
CA ASP A 126 -4.06 4.89 7.53
C ASP A 126 -4.92 4.02 8.48
N GLN A 127 -5.43 2.89 8.00
CA GLN A 127 -6.23 1.99 8.83
C GLN A 127 -5.39 1.23 9.86
N LEU A 128 -4.16 0.87 9.52
CA LEU A 128 -3.24 0.23 10.46
C LEU A 128 -2.81 1.21 11.55
N GLN A 129 -2.45 2.44 11.20
CA GLN A 129 -2.08 3.49 12.16
C GLN A 129 -3.22 3.86 13.13
N THR A 130 -4.47 3.61 12.78
CA THR A 130 -5.61 3.84 13.68
C THR A 130 -5.55 2.96 14.92
N ASN A 131 -4.97 1.76 14.82
CA ASN A 131 -4.98 0.75 15.88
C ASN A 131 -3.59 0.38 16.38
N LEU A 132 -2.56 0.64 15.58
CA LEU A 132 -1.22 0.11 15.79
C LEU A 132 -0.19 1.25 15.75
N PRO A 133 0.80 1.26 16.66
CA PRO A 133 1.87 2.27 16.70
C PRO A 133 2.92 1.96 15.62
N ILE A 134 2.55 2.16 14.35
CA ILE A 134 3.45 1.95 13.23
C ILE A 134 4.47 3.09 13.18
N THR A 135 5.73 2.74 13.09
CA THR A 135 6.86 3.66 12.97
C THR A 135 7.48 3.61 11.59
N ASP A 136 7.60 2.41 11.02
CA ASP A 136 8.36 2.13 9.80
C ASP A 136 7.52 1.46 8.73
N VAL A 137 7.83 1.77 7.48
CA VAL A 137 7.24 1.13 6.30
C VAL A 137 8.35 0.66 5.37
N VAL A 138 8.35 -0.62 5.04
CA VAL A 138 9.29 -1.22 4.09
C VAL A 138 8.56 -1.58 2.81
N VAL A 139 9.08 -1.14 1.68
CA VAL A 139 8.45 -1.36 0.37
C VAL A 139 9.46 -1.89 -0.63
N GLU A 140 9.04 -2.87 -1.45
CA GLU A 140 9.86 -3.27 -2.58
C GLU A 140 9.95 -2.13 -3.61
N ASP A 141 11.17 -1.72 -3.92
CA ASP A 141 11.44 -0.71 -4.95
C ASP A 141 11.46 -1.37 -6.33
N VAL A 142 10.30 -1.43 -6.96
CA VAL A 142 10.15 -1.96 -8.32
C VAL A 142 10.53 -0.90 -9.33
N PHE A 143 11.57 -1.18 -10.14
CA PHE A 143 12.01 -0.30 -11.21
C PHE A 143 11.26 -0.54 -12.52
N ALA A 144 10.93 0.55 -13.21
CA ALA A 144 10.41 0.48 -14.57
C ALA A 144 11.57 0.23 -15.54
N VAL A 145 11.70 -1.01 -16.03
CA VAL A 145 12.66 -1.31 -17.09
C VAL A 145 12.05 -0.95 -18.43
N THR A 146 12.52 0.15 -19.03
CA THR A 146 12.16 0.52 -20.40
C THR A 146 13.13 -0.13 -21.37
N VAL A 147 12.73 -1.27 -21.95
CA VAL A 147 13.51 -1.92 -23.01
C VAL A 147 13.41 -1.03 -24.26
N ALA A 148 14.55 -0.57 -24.75
CA ALA A 148 14.63 0.08 -26.04
C ALA A 148 14.26 -0.97 -27.13
N LYS A 149 13.05 -0.88 -27.68
CA LYS A 149 12.75 -1.58 -28.94
C LYS A 149 13.63 -0.98 -30.03
N LYS A 150 14.14 -1.86 -30.93
CA LYS A 150 14.89 -1.45 -32.13
C LYS A 150 14.22 -0.21 -32.76
N ASN A 151 14.91 0.91 -32.82
CA ASN A 151 14.46 2.21 -33.36
C ASN A 151 13.53 3.08 -32.46
N CYS A 152 13.31 2.75 -31.17
CA CYS A 152 12.58 3.65 -30.28
C CYS A 152 13.54 4.36 -29.33
N ARG A 153 13.34 5.68 -29.14
CA ARG A 153 14.02 6.44 -28.08
C ARG A 153 13.71 5.81 -26.73
N ARG A 154 14.73 5.67 -25.86
CA ARG A 154 14.50 5.32 -24.44
C ARG A 154 13.55 6.34 -23.84
N TRP A 155 12.46 5.85 -23.27
CA TRP A 155 11.60 6.69 -22.43
C TRP A 155 12.38 7.10 -21.18
N ASN A 156 12.17 8.35 -20.79
CA ASN A 156 12.68 8.80 -19.50
C ASN A 156 11.96 8.01 -18.40
N GLU A 157 12.69 7.11 -17.73
CA GLU A 157 12.17 6.21 -16.70
C GLU A 157 11.49 6.98 -15.57
N ASN A 158 12.05 8.14 -15.21
CA ASN A 158 11.50 9.03 -14.17
C ASN A 158 10.12 9.60 -14.49
N LEU A 159 9.70 9.59 -15.74
CA LEU A 159 8.37 10.04 -16.19
C LEU A 159 7.40 8.88 -16.36
N SER A 160 7.83 7.64 -16.13
CA SER A 160 6.94 6.49 -16.21
C SER A 160 5.82 6.63 -15.16
N PRO A 161 4.58 6.18 -15.46
CA PRO A 161 3.50 6.20 -14.48
C PRO A 161 3.83 5.46 -13.18
N LEU A 162 4.68 4.44 -13.26
CA LEU A 162 5.15 3.69 -12.11
C LEU A 162 6.01 4.59 -11.21
N GLU A 163 7.04 5.22 -11.77
CA GLU A 163 7.96 6.07 -11.00
C GLU A 163 7.25 7.30 -10.40
N VAL A 164 6.41 7.97 -11.19
CA VAL A 164 5.61 9.10 -10.69
C VAL A 164 4.70 8.65 -9.54
N GLY A 165 4.12 7.46 -9.64
CA GLY A 165 3.29 6.88 -8.59
C GLY A 165 4.08 6.54 -7.32
N LYS A 166 5.27 5.95 -7.47
CA LYS A 166 6.18 5.66 -6.35
C LYS A 166 6.54 6.94 -5.59
N GLN A 167 7.01 7.96 -6.31
CA GLN A 167 7.40 9.22 -5.68
C GLN A 167 6.24 9.86 -4.91
N TRP A 168 5.03 9.82 -5.48
CA TRP A 168 3.84 10.27 -4.77
C TRP A 168 3.59 9.47 -3.49
N PHE A 169 3.70 8.13 -3.56
CA PHE A 169 3.49 7.25 -2.41
C PHE A 169 4.57 7.49 -1.33
N TYR A 170 5.83 7.60 -1.72
CA TYR A 170 6.93 7.85 -0.79
C TYR A 170 6.74 9.17 -0.02
N GLN A 171 6.36 10.22 -0.73
CA GLN A 171 6.05 11.49 -0.08
C GLN A 171 4.85 11.37 0.86
N ALA A 172 3.77 10.75 0.40
CA ALA A 172 2.56 10.55 1.21
C ALA A 172 2.80 9.69 2.46
N THR A 173 3.78 8.78 2.43
CA THR A 173 4.19 7.97 3.59
C THR A 173 4.97 8.82 4.59
N ARG A 174 5.93 9.62 4.12
CA ARG A 174 6.70 10.55 4.97
C ARG A 174 5.82 11.63 5.59
N ASP A 175 4.85 12.15 4.87
CA ASP A 175 3.88 13.15 5.37
C ASP A 175 3.05 12.62 6.55
N ARG A 176 3.02 11.30 6.76
CA ARG A 176 2.38 10.61 7.89
C ARG A 176 3.32 10.40 9.08
N GLY A 177 4.54 10.88 9.00
CA GLY A 177 5.56 10.67 10.03
C GLY A 177 6.08 9.24 10.10
N LEU A 178 6.01 8.49 8.98
CA LEU A 178 6.50 7.12 8.89
C LEU A 178 7.88 7.09 8.23
N ASP A 179 8.80 6.35 8.83
CA ASP A 179 10.11 6.10 8.25
C ASP A 179 9.97 5.10 7.09
N LEU A 180 10.51 5.47 5.92
CA LEU A 180 10.36 4.70 4.70
C LEU A 180 11.67 4.01 4.32
N HIS A 181 11.65 2.69 4.30
CA HIS A 181 12.75 1.84 3.85
C HIS A 181 12.42 1.22 2.49
N LEU A 182 13.38 1.24 1.58
CA LEU A 182 13.25 0.68 0.26
C LEU A 182 14.12 -0.57 0.15
N ARG A 183 13.56 -1.66 -0.39
CA ARG A 183 14.29 -2.90 -0.64
C ARG A 183 14.22 -3.27 -2.11
N ALA A 184 15.35 -3.61 -2.70
CA ALA A 184 15.38 -4.11 -4.07
C ALA A 184 14.83 -5.56 -4.15
N GLY A 185 14.37 -5.97 -5.33
CA GLY A 185 13.81 -7.30 -5.51
C GLY A 185 14.79 -8.46 -5.24
N TYR A 186 16.11 -8.24 -5.42
CA TYR A 186 17.13 -9.23 -5.08
C TYR A 186 17.32 -9.35 -3.55
N GLU A 187 17.32 -8.24 -2.81
CA GLU A 187 17.40 -8.24 -1.34
C GLU A 187 16.23 -9.03 -0.73
N ARG A 188 15.01 -8.79 -1.22
CA ARG A 188 13.83 -9.57 -0.80
C ARG A 188 14.01 -11.07 -1.05
N LYS A 189 14.67 -11.46 -2.15
CA LYS A 189 14.96 -12.87 -2.43
C LYS A 189 15.95 -13.44 -1.41
N GLU A 190 17.03 -12.74 -1.11
CA GLU A 190 18.03 -13.12 -0.14
C GLU A 190 17.44 -13.26 1.27
N LEU A 191 16.64 -12.28 1.70
CA LEU A 191 15.93 -12.33 2.96
C LEU A 191 15.03 -13.57 3.08
N ARG A 192 14.27 -13.88 2.02
CA ARG A 192 13.43 -15.06 2.01
C ARG A 192 14.24 -16.35 2.13
N GLU A 193 15.39 -16.45 1.45
CA GLU A 193 16.30 -17.59 1.55
C GLU A 193 16.90 -17.70 2.96
N ARG A 194 17.30 -16.57 3.57
CA ARG A 194 17.79 -16.51 4.95
C ARG A 194 16.76 -17.03 5.97
N PHE A 195 15.48 -16.72 5.80
CA PHE A 195 14.39 -17.22 6.63
C PHE A 195 13.91 -18.64 6.25
N GLY A 196 14.56 -19.32 5.31
CA GLY A 196 14.18 -20.67 4.88
C GLY A 196 12.82 -20.75 4.17
N LEU A 197 12.28 -19.65 3.68
CA LEU A 197 10.96 -19.56 3.07
C LEU A 197 10.99 -19.80 1.57
N LYS A 198 10.14 -20.72 1.08
CA LYS A 198 10.06 -21.06 -0.34
C LYS A 198 9.22 -20.02 -1.12
N LYS A 199 9.67 -19.69 -2.33
CA LYS A 199 8.90 -18.83 -3.23
C LYS A 199 7.70 -19.59 -3.81
N THR A 200 6.51 -19.03 -3.66
CA THR A 200 5.31 -19.52 -4.33
C THR A 200 5.20 -18.89 -5.71
N GLN A 201 5.17 -19.71 -6.77
CA GLN A 201 5.17 -19.19 -8.16
C GLN A 201 3.83 -18.60 -8.61
N GLN A 202 2.74 -18.78 -7.85
CA GLN A 202 1.38 -18.42 -8.26
C GLN A 202 0.95 -17.01 -7.84
N LYS A 203 1.77 -16.00 -8.06
CA LYS A 203 1.44 -14.59 -7.72
C LYS A 203 0.26 -13.99 -8.51
N SER A 204 -0.19 -14.61 -9.57
CA SER A 204 -1.39 -14.18 -10.32
C SER A 204 -2.70 -14.62 -9.66
N LYS A 205 -2.66 -15.58 -8.75
CA LYS A 205 -3.82 -16.09 -8.01
C LYS A 205 -3.92 -15.45 -6.63
N PRO A 206 -5.13 -15.39 -6.03
CA PRO A 206 -5.33 -14.86 -4.69
C PRO A 206 -4.86 -15.84 -3.61
N VAL A 207 -3.59 -16.22 -3.65
CA VAL A 207 -2.99 -17.11 -2.65
C VAL A 207 -2.36 -16.24 -1.57
N PHE A 208 -3.02 -16.17 -0.43
CA PHE A 208 -2.62 -15.33 0.71
C PHE A 208 -1.14 -15.51 1.09
N ALA A 209 -0.71 -16.75 1.31
CA ALA A 209 0.67 -17.04 1.71
C ALA A 209 1.72 -16.56 0.69
N ALA A 210 1.40 -16.58 -0.62
CA ALA A 210 2.32 -16.15 -1.66
C ALA A 210 2.62 -14.64 -1.62
N HIS A 211 1.66 -13.84 -1.13
CA HIS A 211 1.78 -12.38 -1.07
C HIS A 211 2.23 -11.92 0.32
N ALA A 212 1.70 -12.50 1.40
CA ALA A 212 2.02 -12.12 2.76
C ALA A 212 3.48 -12.42 3.11
N VAL A 213 4.04 -13.54 2.64
CA VAL A 213 5.44 -13.92 2.92
C VAL A 213 6.44 -12.88 2.40
N ASP A 214 6.26 -12.41 1.17
CA ASP A 214 7.20 -11.43 0.59
C ASP A 214 7.13 -10.08 1.32
N ALA A 215 5.97 -9.68 1.81
CA ALA A 215 5.80 -8.49 2.65
C ALA A 215 6.42 -8.71 4.04
N TRP A 216 6.22 -9.90 4.63
CA TRP A 216 6.72 -10.24 5.94
C TRP A 216 8.25 -10.25 6.01
N VAL A 217 8.93 -10.89 5.06
CA VAL A 217 10.41 -10.96 5.07
C VAL A 217 11.07 -9.59 5.00
N MET A 218 10.45 -8.62 4.33
CA MET A 218 10.95 -7.26 4.27
C MET A 218 10.77 -6.52 5.60
N ALA A 219 9.62 -6.71 6.26
CA ALA A 219 9.35 -6.08 7.54
C ALA A 219 10.21 -6.67 8.67
N ALA A 220 10.45 -7.98 8.65
CA ALA A 220 11.23 -8.68 9.67
C ALA A 220 12.74 -8.37 9.63
N ASP A 221 13.24 -7.73 8.56
CA ASP A 221 14.65 -7.38 8.42
C ASP A 221 14.99 -5.95 8.92
N VAL A 222 14.02 -5.18 9.34
CA VAL A 222 14.29 -3.83 9.86
C VAL A 222 14.89 -3.94 11.26
N PRO A 223 15.98 -3.23 11.54
CA PRO A 223 16.61 -3.22 12.87
C PRO A 223 15.59 -2.79 13.95
N GLY A 224 15.38 -3.63 14.94
CA GLY A 224 14.40 -3.45 16.00
C GLY A 224 13.21 -4.41 15.92
N ALA A 225 13.10 -5.21 14.86
CA ALA A 225 12.16 -6.34 14.73
C ALA A 225 12.81 -7.70 15.05
N GLU A 226 13.95 -7.70 15.77
CA GLU A 226 14.63 -8.90 16.26
C GLU A 226 13.96 -9.49 17.50
#